data_f73a9b1e60cbdaf3ff2ec977b7f8f384
#
_entry.id   f73a9b1e60cbdaf3ff2ec977b7f8f384
#
_cell.length_a   1.000
_cell.length_b   1.000
_cell.length_c   1.000
_cell.angle_alpha   90.00
_cell.angle_beta   90.00
_cell.angle_gamma   90.00
#
_symmetry.space_group_name_H-M   'P 1'
#
loop_
_entity.id
_entity.type
_entity.pdbx_description
1 polymer ?
#
loop_
_entity_poly.entity_id
_entity_poly.type
_entity_poly.pdbx_seq_one_letter_code
_entity_poly.pdbx_strand_id
1 'polypeptide(L)'
;ESDGLAYAAANADLDGDERRVAGKLNLVLKDVAARLHAGDKTAHAAAFGFGELLAAGFDKIDYLEVRDAETLAAPKPGRPLRVLAAARLGGHRLTDTIAV
;
A
#
# COMPACT_ATOMS: atom_id res chain seq x y z
N GLU A 1 -9.04 -2.13 -12.49
CA GLU A 1 -10.01 -1.93 -11.40
C GLU A 1 -10.43 -0.48 -11.29
N SER A 2 -11.72 -0.24 -11.30
CA SER A 2 -12.22 1.13 -11.27
C SER A 2 -11.96 1.81 -9.93
N ASP A 3 -11.87 1.06 -8.85
CA ASP A 3 -11.61 1.58 -7.51
C ASP A 3 -10.13 1.54 -7.13
N GLY A 4 -9.27 1.14 -8.06
CA GLY A 4 -7.83 1.17 -7.87
C GLY A 4 -7.25 0.02 -7.06
N LEU A 5 -8.03 -0.99 -6.74
CA LEU A 5 -7.55 -2.15 -6.00
C LEU A 5 -6.77 -3.09 -6.90
N ALA A 6 -5.76 -3.74 -6.34
CA ALA A 6 -5.11 -4.85 -7.01
C ALA A 6 -6.12 -5.99 -7.16
N TYR A 7 -6.12 -6.64 -8.30
CA TYR A 7 -7.05 -7.73 -8.52
C TYR A 7 -6.69 -8.92 -7.62
N ALA A 8 -7.65 -9.33 -6.79
CA ALA A 8 -7.46 -10.46 -5.91
C ALA A 8 -8.83 -11.04 -5.55
N ALA A 9 -8.86 -12.35 -5.29
CA ALA A 9 -10.11 -13.03 -4.95
C ALA A 9 -10.74 -12.46 -3.67
N ALA A 10 -9.94 -12.06 -2.70
CA ALA A 10 -10.44 -11.51 -1.45
C ALA A 10 -11.27 -10.25 -1.64
N ASN A 11 -11.01 -9.49 -2.70
CA ASN A 11 -11.74 -8.26 -2.96
C ASN A 11 -13.20 -8.51 -3.35
N ALA A 12 -13.51 -9.68 -3.88
CA ALA A 12 -14.86 -10.01 -4.30
C ALA A 12 -15.81 -10.22 -3.12
N ASP A 13 -15.28 -10.47 -1.93
CA ASP A 13 -16.07 -10.74 -0.75
C ASP A 13 -16.38 -9.49 0.07
N LEU A 14 -15.88 -8.34 -0.34
CA LEU A 14 -16.06 -7.10 0.40
C LEU A 14 -17.40 -6.46 0.08
N ASP A 15 -18.06 -5.91 1.10
CA ASP A 15 -19.25 -5.10 0.88
C ASP A 15 -18.86 -3.71 0.36
N GLY A 16 -19.86 -2.85 0.10
CA GLY A 16 -19.62 -1.53 -0.47
C GLY A 16 -18.73 -0.63 0.38
N ASP A 17 -18.91 -0.64 1.70
CA ASP A 17 -18.10 0.19 2.60
C ASP A 17 -16.69 -0.34 2.72
N GLU A 18 -16.55 -1.65 2.86
CA GLU A 18 -15.24 -2.27 2.93
C GLU A 18 -14.47 -2.06 1.63
N ARG A 19 -15.13 -2.17 0.49
CA ARG A 19 -14.51 -1.92 -0.80
C ARG A 19 -14.01 -0.48 -0.91
N ARG A 20 -14.78 0.49 -0.40
CA ARG A 20 -14.35 1.87 -0.42
C ARG A 20 -13.10 2.10 0.44
N VAL A 21 -13.07 1.51 1.63
CA VAL A 21 -11.89 1.60 2.49
C VAL A 21 -10.71 0.88 1.87
N ALA A 22 -10.96 -0.29 1.27
CA ALA A 22 -9.92 -1.03 0.57
C ALA A 22 -9.34 -0.23 -0.60
N GLY A 23 -10.16 0.56 -1.29
CA GLY A 23 -9.68 1.46 -2.34
C GLY A 23 -8.70 2.49 -1.81
N LYS A 24 -8.81 2.87 -0.54
CA LYS A 24 -7.87 3.79 0.09
C LYS A 24 -6.48 3.18 0.25
N LEU A 25 -6.37 1.85 0.31
CA LEU A 25 -5.07 1.20 0.34
C LEU A 25 -4.26 1.58 -0.89
N ASN A 26 -4.86 1.48 -2.07
CA ASN A 26 -4.17 1.87 -3.30
C ASN A 26 -3.81 3.35 -3.31
N LEU A 27 -4.72 4.22 -2.82
CA LEU A 27 -4.44 5.65 -2.76
C LEU A 27 -3.26 5.95 -1.85
N VAL A 28 -3.18 5.27 -0.70
CA VAL A 28 -2.06 5.45 0.22
C VAL A 28 -0.75 5.01 -0.45
N LEU A 29 -0.77 3.88 -1.16
CA LEU A 29 0.44 3.44 -1.87
C LEU A 29 0.86 4.45 -2.93
N LYS A 30 -0.09 5.06 -3.64
CA LYS A 30 0.22 6.10 -4.61
C LYS A 30 0.81 7.34 -3.94
N ASP A 31 0.33 7.70 -2.77
CA ASP A 31 0.88 8.84 -2.01
C ASP A 31 2.31 8.55 -1.57
N VAL A 32 2.57 7.31 -1.11
CA VAL A 32 3.94 6.90 -0.75
C VAL A 32 4.85 6.99 -1.97
N ALA A 33 4.40 6.49 -3.12
CA ALA A 33 5.18 6.56 -4.35
C ALA A 33 5.47 8.00 -4.74
N ALA A 34 4.49 8.88 -4.61
CA ALA A 34 4.68 10.30 -4.93
C ALA A 34 5.72 10.95 -4.04
N ARG A 35 5.75 10.60 -2.75
CA ARG A 35 6.77 11.11 -1.84
C ARG A 35 8.16 10.62 -2.23
N LEU A 36 8.27 9.37 -2.65
CA LEU A 36 9.54 8.82 -3.11
C LEU A 36 10.02 9.52 -4.37
N HIS A 37 9.13 9.81 -5.29
CA HIS A 37 9.45 10.57 -6.50
C HIS A 37 9.91 11.99 -6.17
N ALA A 38 9.39 12.56 -5.09
CA ALA A 38 9.78 13.90 -4.64
C ALA A 38 11.10 13.91 -3.87
N GLY A 39 11.72 12.75 -3.69
CA GLY A 39 13.03 12.66 -3.03
C GLY A 39 12.96 12.33 -1.54
N ASP A 40 11.79 11.97 -1.02
CA ASP A 40 11.67 11.61 0.40
C ASP A 40 12.41 10.30 0.67
N LYS A 41 12.88 10.14 1.90
CA LYS A 41 13.57 8.91 2.30
C LYS A 41 12.58 7.76 2.39
N THR A 42 13.07 6.56 2.06
CA THR A 42 12.20 5.37 2.05
C THR A 42 11.56 5.10 3.42
N ALA A 43 12.31 5.24 4.51
CA ALA A 43 11.78 5.04 5.84
C ALA A 43 10.72 6.09 6.20
N HIS A 44 10.91 7.32 5.78
CA HIS A 44 9.96 8.42 6.00
C HIS A 44 8.67 8.19 5.22
N ALA A 45 8.78 7.83 3.95
CA ALA A 45 7.63 7.57 3.10
C ALA A 45 6.82 6.38 3.63
N ALA A 46 7.49 5.33 4.06
CA ALA A 46 6.83 4.16 4.63
C ALA A 46 6.08 4.50 5.93
N ALA A 47 6.71 5.29 6.80
CA ALA A 47 6.07 5.70 8.05
C ALA A 47 4.84 6.58 7.78
N PHE A 48 4.92 7.47 6.81
CA PHE A 48 3.79 8.28 6.39
C PHE A 48 2.64 7.38 5.92
N GLY A 49 2.94 6.41 5.06
CA GLY A 49 1.92 5.49 4.55
C GLY A 49 1.27 4.67 5.65
N PHE A 50 2.07 4.20 6.61
CA PHE A 50 1.55 3.44 7.74
C PHE A 50 0.52 4.27 8.52
N GLY A 51 0.86 5.53 8.83
CA GLY A 51 -0.06 6.42 9.52
C GLY A 51 -1.33 6.70 8.72
N GLU A 52 -1.21 6.82 7.40
CA GLU A 52 -2.35 7.06 6.53
C GLU A 52 -3.30 5.85 6.50
N LEU A 53 -2.76 4.64 6.54
CA LEU A 53 -3.58 3.43 6.60
C LEU A 53 -4.38 3.37 7.89
N LEU A 54 -3.76 3.69 9.01
CA LEU A 54 -4.46 3.74 10.29
C LEU A 54 -5.58 4.78 10.26
N ALA A 55 -5.30 5.96 9.72
CA ALA A 55 -6.30 7.02 9.60
C ALA A 55 -7.43 6.64 8.65
N ALA A 56 -7.18 5.76 7.69
CA ALA A 56 -8.17 5.33 6.72
C ALA A 56 -9.15 4.30 7.28
N GLY A 57 -8.89 3.75 8.48
CA GLY A 57 -9.81 2.85 9.14
C GLY A 57 -9.42 1.38 9.15
N PHE A 58 -8.21 1.05 8.73
CA PHE A 58 -7.74 -0.34 8.80
C PHE A 58 -7.55 -0.78 10.23
N ASP A 59 -8.01 -1.99 10.54
CA ASP A 59 -7.94 -2.55 11.90
C ASP A 59 -6.52 -2.93 12.29
N LYS A 60 -5.76 -3.47 11.34
CA LYS A 60 -4.40 -3.91 11.56
C LYS A 60 -3.62 -3.78 10.28
N ILE A 61 -2.37 -3.38 10.40
CA ILE A 61 -1.45 -3.30 9.27
C ILE A 61 -0.38 -4.35 9.47
N ASP A 62 -0.36 -5.36 8.59
CA ASP A 62 0.65 -6.40 8.67
C ASP A 62 2.00 -5.86 8.24
N TYR A 63 2.03 -5.08 7.15
CA TYR A 63 3.24 -4.37 6.72
C TYR A 63 2.88 -3.29 5.71
N LEU A 64 3.76 -2.31 5.60
CA LEU A 64 3.82 -1.38 4.48
C LEU A 64 5.32 -1.13 4.26
N GLU A 65 5.85 -1.54 3.11
CA GLU A 65 7.27 -1.53 2.86
C GLU A 65 7.60 -1.00 1.48
N VAL A 66 8.79 -0.38 1.38
CA VAL A 66 9.39 0.02 0.10
C VAL A 66 10.52 -0.96 -0.17
N ARG A 67 10.50 -1.58 -1.33
CA ARG A 67 11.47 -2.62 -1.69
C ARG A 67 12.04 -2.39 -3.07
N ASP A 68 13.17 -3.04 -3.36
CA ASP A 68 13.72 -3.10 -4.72
C ASP A 68 12.68 -3.78 -5.61
N ALA A 69 12.38 -3.16 -6.76
CA ALA A 69 11.30 -3.65 -7.61
C ALA A 69 11.60 -5.00 -8.25
N GLU A 70 12.88 -5.34 -8.41
CA GLU A 70 13.27 -6.59 -9.07
C GLU A 70 13.47 -7.73 -8.09
N THR A 71 14.10 -7.44 -6.94
CA THR A 71 14.50 -8.50 -6.00
C THR A 71 13.63 -8.56 -4.76
N LEU A 72 12.86 -7.49 -4.48
CA LEU A 72 12.09 -7.30 -3.24
C LEU A 72 12.97 -7.27 -1.99
N ALA A 73 14.27 -7.05 -2.19
CA ALA A 73 15.20 -6.83 -1.10
C ALA A 73 15.15 -5.37 -0.63
N ALA A 74 16.00 -5.02 0.33
CA ALA A 74 16.05 -3.66 0.83
C ALA A 74 16.31 -2.67 -0.31
N PRO A 75 15.67 -1.48 -0.28
CA PRO A 75 15.84 -0.51 -1.35
C PRO A 75 17.27 0.02 -1.41
N LYS A 76 17.74 0.27 -2.63
CA LYS A 76 19.08 0.80 -2.89
C LYS A 76 19.01 2.01 -3.80
N PRO A 77 19.90 3.00 -3.64
CA PRO A 77 19.91 4.16 -4.52
C PRO A 77 20.06 3.77 -6.00
N GLY A 78 19.34 4.47 -6.87
CA GLY A 78 19.43 4.25 -8.30
C GLY A 78 18.71 3.04 -8.84
N ARG A 79 18.03 2.28 -8.00
CA ARG A 79 17.28 1.11 -8.41
C ARG A 79 15.79 1.41 -8.42
N PRO A 80 15.00 0.80 -9.32
CA PRO A 80 13.56 0.98 -9.28
C PRO A 80 13.00 0.40 -7.98
N LEU A 81 11.93 1.05 -7.50
CA LEU A 81 11.32 0.71 -6.22
C LEU A 81 9.89 0.25 -6.40
N ARG A 82 9.38 -0.48 -5.42
CA ARG A 82 8.00 -0.92 -5.35
C ARG A 82 7.50 -0.76 -3.93
N VAL A 83 6.26 -0.30 -3.79
CA VAL A 83 5.61 -0.19 -2.49
C VAL A 83 4.66 -1.37 -2.35
N LEU A 84 4.73 -2.05 -1.20
CA LEU A 84 3.90 -3.22 -0.91
C LEU A 84 3.24 -3.02 0.44
N ALA A 85 1.99 -3.44 0.54
CA ALA A 85 1.29 -3.36 1.82
C ALA A 85 0.32 -4.52 1.98
N ALA A 86 0.10 -4.91 3.24
CA ALA A 86 -0.96 -5.83 3.62
C ALA A 86 -1.60 -5.29 4.89
N ALA A 87 -2.91 -5.20 4.88
CA ALA A 87 -3.65 -4.66 6.00
C ALA A 87 -4.97 -5.42 6.16
N ARG A 88 -5.57 -5.33 7.32
CA ARG A 88 -6.80 -6.06 7.63
C ARG A 88 -7.94 -5.10 7.91
N LEU A 89 -9.10 -5.47 7.38
CA LEU A 89 -10.33 -4.72 7.57
C LEU A 89 -11.48 -5.70 7.73
N GLY A 90 -12.14 -5.68 8.89
CA GLY A 90 -13.34 -6.50 9.10
C GLY A 90 -13.10 -7.99 8.95
N GLY A 91 -11.93 -8.49 9.31
CA GLY A 91 -11.59 -9.89 9.18
C GLY A 91 -11.01 -10.28 7.81
N HIS A 92 -10.99 -9.37 6.85
CA HIS A 92 -10.40 -9.61 5.54
C HIS A 92 -8.97 -9.06 5.49
N ARG A 93 -8.08 -9.82 4.89
CA ARG A 93 -6.70 -9.37 4.66
C ARG A 93 -6.60 -8.88 3.22
N LEU A 94 -6.25 -7.62 3.08
CA LEU A 94 -6.11 -6.96 1.79
C LEU A 94 -4.63 -6.73 1.50
N THR A 95 -4.24 -6.98 0.25
CA THR A 95 -2.87 -6.72 -0.18
C THR A 95 -2.90 -5.86 -1.43
N ASP A 96 -1.88 -5.04 -1.59
CA ASP A 96 -1.71 -4.26 -2.80
C ASP A 96 -0.23 -3.94 -2.99
N THR A 97 0.13 -3.60 -4.22
CA THR A 97 1.50 -3.27 -4.57
C THR A 97 1.48 -2.35 -5.79
N ILE A 98 2.37 -1.37 -5.80
CA ILE A 98 2.53 -0.50 -6.97
C ILE A 98 4.01 -0.24 -7.23
N ALA A 99 4.33 0.01 -8.50
CA ALA A 99 5.66 0.46 -8.87
C ALA A 99 5.79 1.95 -8.55
N VAL A 100 6.97 2.33 -8.11
CA VAL A 100 7.27 3.74 -7.86
C VAL A 100 7.65 4.43 -9.15
#